data_a192e034ab4048cc47a21e7e55a5c2f3
#
_entry.id   a192e034ab4048cc47a21e7e55a5c2f3
#
_cell.length_a   1.000
_cell.length_b   1.000
_cell.length_c   1.000
_cell.angle_alpha   90.00
_cell.angle_beta   90.00
_cell.angle_gamma   90.00
#
_symmetry.space_group_name_H-M   'P 1'
#
loop_
_entity.id
_entity.type
_entity.pdbx_description
1 polymer ?
#
loop_
_entity_poly.entity_id
_entity_poly.type
_entity_poly.pdbx_seq_one_letter_code
_entity_poly.pdbx_strand_id
1 'polypeptide(L)'
;MKLLLDEMYPARLARALRERGADAEGVDERSPLRGLADEELLAVAAREGRALVSENVADFMRLYGEWGAADRRHAGIVIALSSRFSRAPAGYEGLADSLVELCAQRPGREALADAVHFLVRA
;
A
#
# COMPACT_ATOMS: atom_id res chain seq x y z
N MET A 1 6.68 -6.34 7.49
CA MET A 1 6.24 -5.10 6.79
C MET A 1 4.81 -4.77 7.20
N LYS A 2 4.51 -3.50 7.37
CA LYS A 2 3.16 -3.02 7.68
C LYS A 2 2.60 -2.32 6.44
N LEU A 3 1.31 -2.48 6.17
CA LEU A 3 0.67 -1.94 4.97
C LEU A 3 -0.46 -0.98 5.33
N LEU A 4 -0.67 0.02 4.47
CA LEU A 4 -1.88 0.84 4.45
C LEU A 4 -2.46 0.77 3.04
N LEU A 5 -3.70 0.29 2.92
CA LEU A 5 -4.36 0.16 1.61
C LEU A 5 -5.11 1.44 1.28
N ASP A 6 -4.88 1.97 0.07
CA ASP A 6 -5.53 3.19 -0.41
C ASP A 6 -7.07 3.04 -0.42
N GLU A 7 -7.75 4.17 -0.50
CA GLU A 7 -9.22 4.26 -0.34
C GLU A 7 -10.00 3.44 -1.37
N MET A 8 -9.43 3.20 -2.54
CA MET A 8 -10.08 2.39 -3.58
C MET A 8 -10.31 0.93 -3.16
N TYR A 9 -9.59 0.44 -2.16
CA TYR A 9 -9.70 -0.95 -1.72
C TYR A 9 -10.72 -1.07 -0.59
N PRO A 10 -11.61 -2.08 -0.63
CA PRO A 10 -12.62 -2.24 0.42
C PRO A 10 -12.00 -2.73 1.73
N ALA A 11 -12.68 -2.41 2.83
CA ALA A 11 -12.27 -2.82 4.17
C ALA A 11 -12.04 -4.34 4.28
N ARG A 12 -12.82 -5.13 3.56
CA ARG A 12 -12.71 -6.60 3.60
C ARG A 12 -11.34 -7.09 3.13
N LEU A 13 -10.68 -6.36 2.23
CA LEU A 13 -9.34 -6.75 1.77
C LEU A 13 -8.33 -6.62 2.92
N ALA A 14 -8.36 -5.52 3.65
CA ALA A 14 -7.48 -5.35 4.80
C ALA A 14 -7.74 -6.41 5.88
N ARG A 15 -9.03 -6.72 6.13
CA ARG A 15 -9.39 -7.79 7.07
C ARG A 15 -8.86 -9.15 6.64
N ALA A 16 -8.98 -9.46 5.35
CA ALA A 16 -8.48 -10.72 4.82
C ALA A 16 -6.96 -10.84 4.98
N LEU A 17 -6.23 -9.74 4.78
CA LEU A 17 -4.79 -9.71 5.00
C LEU A 17 -4.44 -9.95 6.46
N ARG A 18 -5.16 -9.31 7.39
CA ARG A 18 -4.94 -9.51 8.83
C ARG A 18 -5.23 -10.96 9.26
N GLU A 19 -6.28 -11.57 8.71
CA GLU A 19 -6.60 -12.98 8.97
C GLU A 19 -5.49 -13.91 8.50
N ARG A 20 -4.71 -13.49 7.53
CA ARG A 20 -3.56 -14.25 7.01
C ARG A 20 -2.23 -13.85 7.67
N GLY A 21 -2.30 -13.08 8.74
CA GLY A 21 -1.14 -12.72 9.54
C GLY A 21 -0.39 -11.47 9.12
N ALA A 22 -0.87 -10.74 8.12
CA ALA A 22 -0.24 -9.49 7.70
C ALA A 22 -0.71 -8.32 8.59
N ASP A 23 0.19 -7.37 8.87
CA ASP A 23 -0.16 -6.13 9.55
C ASP A 23 -0.64 -5.13 8.49
N ALA A 24 -1.93 -5.09 8.24
CA ALA A 24 -2.54 -4.26 7.22
C ALA A 24 -3.74 -3.53 7.77
N GLU A 25 -3.87 -2.26 7.38
CA GLU A 25 -5.06 -1.44 7.63
C GLU A 25 -5.49 -0.80 6.32
N GLY A 26 -6.78 -0.50 6.21
CA GLY A 26 -7.34 0.16 5.03
C GLY A 26 -7.81 1.56 5.35
N VAL A 27 -7.61 2.48 4.40
CA VAL A 27 -8.17 3.84 4.51
C VAL A 27 -9.68 3.76 4.70
N ASP A 28 -10.35 2.83 4.00
CA ASP A 28 -11.80 2.63 4.10
C ASP A 28 -12.26 2.23 5.51
N GLU A 29 -11.38 1.72 6.34
CA GLU A 29 -11.67 1.37 7.74
C GLU A 29 -11.47 2.54 8.71
N ARG A 30 -10.85 3.62 8.26
CA ARG A 30 -10.40 4.72 9.13
C ARG A 30 -10.97 6.03 8.61
N SER A 31 -12.15 6.41 9.11
CA SER A 31 -12.86 7.59 8.60
C SER A 31 -12.03 8.87 8.56
N PRO A 32 -11.11 9.16 9.51
CA PRO A 32 -10.25 10.35 9.40
C PRO A 32 -9.35 10.36 8.17
N LEU A 33 -9.06 9.20 7.57
CA LEU A 33 -8.20 9.12 6.39
C LEU A 33 -8.96 9.22 5.07
N ARG A 34 -10.28 9.04 5.10
CA ARG A 34 -11.09 9.10 3.89
C ARG A 34 -11.06 10.51 3.31
N GLY A 35 -10.88 10.60 2.00
CA GLY A 35 -10.87 11.86 1.29
C GLY A 35 -9.58 12.67 1.43
N LEU A 36 -8.57 12.16 2.12
CA LEU A 36 -7.27 12.83 2.17
C LEU A 36 -6.62 12.87 0.79
N ALA A 37 -5.91 13.94 0.50
CA ALA A 37 -5.06 14.00 -0.68
C ALA A 37 -3.94 12.96 -0.57
N ASP A 38 -3.45 12.48 -1.72
CA ASP A 38 -2.42 11.44 -1.77
C ASP A 38 -1.18 11.80 -0.95
N GLU A 39 -0.75 13.07 -0.99
CA GLU A 39 0.40 13.52 -0.21
C GLU A 39 0.15 13.41 1.30
N GLU A 40 -1.04 13.80 1.75
CA GLU A 40 -1.42 13.69 3.15
C GLU A 40 -1.50 12.23 3.60
N LEU A 41 -2.01 11.37 2.73
CA LEU A 41 -2.11 9.94 3.00
C LEU A 41 -0.73 9.30 3.10
N LEU A 42 0.18 9.66 2.20
CA LEU A 42 1.55 9.18 2.26
C LEU A 42 2.25 9.63 3.55
N ALA A 43 1.97 10.85 4.00
CA ALA A 43 2.52 11.36 5.26
C ALA A 43 2.01 10.54 6.47
N VAL A 44 0.73 10.18 6.48
CA VAL A 44 0.17 9.31 7.53
C VAL A 44 0.86 7.94 7.51
N ALA A 45 0.96 7.33 6.34
CA ALA A 45 1.61 6.03 6.17
C ALA A 45 3.06 6.09 6.67
N ALA A 46 3.78 7.14 6.32
CA ALA A 46 5.17 7.34 6.75
C ALA A 46 5.29 7.41 8.28
N ARG A 47 4.41 8.19 8.92
CA ARG A 47 4.42 8.31 10.39
C ARG A 47 4.14 6.99 11.09
N GLU A 48 3.31 6.15 10.47
CA GLU A 48 2.93 4.84 11.05
C GLU A 48 3.88 3.72 10.66
N GLY A 49 4.85 4.00 9.80
CA GLY A 49 5.77 2.98 9.31
C GLY A 49 5.10 1.97 8.38
N ARG A 50 4.07 2.40 7.64
CA ARG A 50 3.31 1.55 6.72
C ARG A 50 3.68 1.85 5.28
N ALA A 51 3.89 0.81 4.48
CA ALA A 51 4.00 0.96 3.03
C ALA A 51 2.59 1.19 2.48
N LEU A 52 2.44 2.19 1.62
CA LEU A 52 1.15 2.54 1.04
C LEU A 52 0.91 1.73 -0.23
N VAL A 53 -0.21 1.02 -0.29
CA VAL A 53 -0.59 0.19 -1.44
C VAL A 53 -1.64 0.93 -2.25
N SER A 54 -1.37 1.13 -3.55
CA SER A 54 -2.30 1.82 -4.45
C SER A 54 -2.14 1.34 -5.89
N GLU A 55 -3.14 1.58 -6.72
CA GLU A 55 -3.01 1.41 -8.17
C GLU A 55 -2.74 2.74 -8.88
N ASN A 56 -2.71 3.85 -8.16
CA ASN A 56 -2.57 5.20 -8.71
C ASN A 56 -1.11 5.52 -9.03
N VAL A 57 -0.63 4.98 -10.16
CA VAL A 57 0.79 5.05 -10.55
C VAL A 57 1.27 6.49 -10.69
N ALA A 58 0.55 7.29 -11.49
CA ALA A 58 1.01 8.63 -11.85
C ALA A 58 1.21 9.52 -10.61
N ASP A 59 0.22 9.55 -9.71
CA ASP A 59 0.30 10.41 -8.54
C ASP A 59 1.37 9.95 -7.55
N PHE A 60 1.49 8.65 -7.32
CA PHE A 60 2.48 8.16 -6.35
C PHE A 60 3.90 8.15 -6.90
N MET A 61 4.11 8.00 -8.21
CA MET A 61 5.44 8.19 -8.81
C MET A 61 5.87 9.65 -8.72
N ARG A 62 4.94 10.58 -8.92
CA ARG A 62 5.22 12.02 -8.74
C ARG A 62 5.62 12.32 -7.29
N LEU A 63 4.84 11.83 -6.33
CA LEU A 63 5.14 12.02 -4.91
C LEU A 63 6.46 11.38 -4.50
N TYR A 64 6.75 10.20 -5.03
CA TYR A 64 8.03 9.53 -4.78
C TYR A 64 9.20 10.45 -5.18
N GLY A 65 9.12 11.04 -6.39
CA GLY A 65 10.15 11.97 -6.85
C GLY A 65 10.24 13.24 -6.01
N GLU A 66 9.10 13.84 -5.69
CA GLU A 66 9.05 15.07 -4.88
C GLU A 66 9.60 14.84 -3.47
N TRP A 67 9.23 13.74 -2.84
CA TRP A 67 9.70 13.41 -1.50
C TRP A 67 11.20 13.12 -1.49
N GLY A 68 11.70 12.41 -2.50
CA GLY A 68 13.13 12.15 -2.63
C GLY A 68 13.92 13.45 -2.78
N ALA A 69 13.44 14.37 -3.61
CA ALA A 69 14.08 15.67 -3.81
C ALA A 69 14.07 16.54 -2.53
N ALA A 70 13.07 16.35 -1.68
CA ALA A 70 12.93 17.11 -0.42
C ALA A 70 13.54 16.38 0.79
N ASP A 71 14.22 15.26 0.59
CA ASP A 71 14.75 14.40 1.66
C ASP A 71 13.69 13.93 2.66
N ARG A 72 12.45 13.77 2.20
CA ARG A 72 11.37 13.26 3.04
C ARG A 72 11.35 11.73 2.97
N ARG A 73 11.23 11.11 4.14
CA ARG A 73 11.29 9.65 4.28
C ARG A 73 9.89 9.04 4.36
N HIS A 74 9.74 7.85 3.80
CA HIS A 74 8.51 7.05 3.91
C HIS A 74 8.87 5.56 4.01
N ALA A 75 7.87 4.75 4.36
CA ALA A 75 8.09 3.32 4.57
C ALA A 75 7.91 2.48 3.29
N GLY A 76 7.64 3.13 2.17
CA GLY A 76 7.50 2.49 0.87
C GLY A 76 6.16 2.77 0.21
N ILE A 77 6.16 2.60 -1.11
CA ILE A 77 4.96 2.68 -1.94
C ILE A 77 4.90 1.39 -2.75
N VAL A 78 3.79 0.66 -2.63
CA VAL A 78 3.54 -0.57 -3.38
C VAL A 78 2.50 -0.26 -4.45
N ILE A 79 2.87 -0.40 -5.71
CA ILE A 79 1.97 -0.17 -6.83
C ILE A 79 1.41 -1.51 -7.31
N ALA A 80 0.10 -1.66 -7.19
CA ALA A 80 -0.63 -2.81 -7.71
C ALA A 80 -1.33 -2.38 -9.00
N LEU A 81 -0.69 -2.61 -10.15
CA LEU A 81 -1.21 -2.16 -11.45
C LEU A 81 -2.58 -2.76 -11.72
N SER A 82 -3.54 -1.92 -12.13
CA SER A 82 -4.89 -2.36 -12.46
C SER A 82 -4.92 -3.35 -13.63
N SER A 83 -3.90 -3.32 -14.49
CA SER A 83 -3.73 -4.28 -15.58
C SER A 83 -3.33 -5.68 -15.08
N ARG A 84 -2.80 -5.79 -13.87
CA ARG A 84 -2.39 -7.06 -13.25
C ARG A 84 -3.34 -7.54 -12.16
N PHE A 85 -3.97 -6.59 -11.46
CA PHE A 85 -4.82 -6.89 -10.30
C PHE A 85 -6.17 -6.21 -10.49
N SER A 86 -7.18 -6.98 -10.89
CA SER A 86 -8.53 -6.46 -11.01
C SER A 86 -9.10 -6.10 -9.64
N ARG A 87 -9.87 -5.00 -9.57
CA ARG A 87 -10.63 -4.63 -8.38
C ARG A 87 -11.98 -5.33 -8.28
N ALA A 88 -12.33 -6.20 -9.26
CA ALA A 88 -13.50 -7.06 -9.12
C ALA A 88 -13.30 -8.02 -7.94
N PRO A 89 -14.39 -8.46 -7.26
CA PRO A 89 -14.26 -9.31 -6.07
C PRO A 89 -13.33 -10.50 -6.23
N ALA A 90 -13.39 -11.18 -7.39
CA ALA A 90 -12.51 -12.32 -7.67
C ALA A 90 -11.02 -11.90 -7.79
N GLY A 91 -10.76 -10.67 -8.20
CA GLY A 91 -9.40 -10.15 -8.34
C GLY A 91 -8.71 -9.86 -7.01
N TYR A 92 -9.49 -9.66 -5.94
CA TYR A 92 -8.92 -9.39 -4.63
C TYR A 92 -8.20 -10.59 -4.03
N GLU A 93 -8.56 -11.80 -4.39
CA GLU A 93 -7.84 -12.99 -3.93
C GLU A 93 -6.40 -12.97 -4.45
N GLY A 94 -6.22 -12.69 -5.74
CA GLY A 94 -4.89 -12.59 -6.33
C GLY A 94 -4.08 -11.45 -5.73
N LEU A 95 -4.71 -10.32 -5.47
CA LEU A 95 -4.07 -9.17 -4.82
C LEU A 95 -3.66 -9.52 -3.38
N ALA A 96 -4.54 -10.15 -2.62
CA ALA A 96 -4.25 -10.57 -1.25
C ALA A 96 -3.10 -11.57 -1.21
N ASP A 97 -3.13 -12.57 -2.09
CA ASP A 97 -2.05 -13.57 -2.18
C ASP A 97 -0.71 -12.88 -2.47
N SER A 98 -0.69 -11.94 -3.39
CA SER A 98 0.54 -11.25 -3.78
C SER A 98 1.07 -10.34 -2.68
N LEU A 99 0.19 -9.67 -1.94
CA LEU A 99 0.58 -8.83 -0.80
C LEU A 99 1.10 -9.68 0.36
N VAL A 100 0.46 -10.80 0.66
CA VAL A 100 0.94 -11.73 1.69
C VAL A 100 2.32 -12.27 1.32
N GLU A 101 2.51 -12.65 0.06
CA GLU A 101 3.80 -13.12 -0.45
C GLU A 101 4.87 -12.04 -0.31
N LEU A 102 4.56 -10.80 -0.67
CA LEU A 102 5.48 -9.68 -0.50
C LEU A 102 5.91 -9.51 0.96
N CYS A 103 4.96 -9.56 1.88
CA CYS A 103 5.25 -9.44 3.31
C CYS A 103 6.13 -10.61 3.81
N ALA A 104 5.91 -11.81 3.28
CA ALA A 104 6.70 -12.98 3.63
C ALA A 104 8.14 -12.89 3.11
N GLN A 105 8.30 -12.36 1.89
CA GLN A 105 9.61 -12.19 1.27
C GLN A 105 10.40 -11.03 1.88
N ARG A 106 9.71 -10.01 2.38
CA ARG A 106 10.31 -8.79 2.90
C ARG A 106 9.69 -8.43 4.26
N PRO A 107 9.98 -9.21 5.30
CA PRO A 107 9.30 -9.04 6.59
C PRO A 107 9.76 -7.82 7.39
N GLY A 108 10.93 -7.25 7.10
CA GLY A 108 11.47 -6.14 7.86
C GLY A 108 10.61 -4.89 7.78
N ARG A 109 10.57 -4.10 8.85
CA ARG A 109 9.78 -2.87 8.93
C ARG A 109 10.22 -1.83 7.91
N GLU A 110 11.49 -1.84 7.54
CA GLU A 110 12.07 -0.87 6.60
C GLU A 110 12.43 -1.50 5.25
N ALA A 111 11.85 -2.67 4.96
CA ALA A 111 12.18 -3.42 3.75
C ALA A 111 11.98 -2.61 2.47
N LEU A 112 11.00 -1.71 2.43
CA LEU A 112 10.71 -0.85 1.29
C LEU A 112 10.93 0.64 1.60
N ALA A 113 11.73 0.95 2.61
CA ALA A 113 11.97 2.34 3.00
C ALA A 113 12.44 3.17 1.81
N ASP A 114 11.74 4.28 1.56
CA ASP A 114 12.05 5.24 0.50
C ASP A 114 12.04 4.65 -0.91
N ALA A 115 11.35 3.53 -1.12
CA ALA A 115 11.31 2.85 -2.40
C ALA A 115 9.88 2.75 -2.96
N VAL A 116 9.81 2.53 -4.27
CA VAL A 116 8.57 2.12 -4.95
C VAL A 116 8.75 0.67 -5.38
N HIS A 117 7.77 -0.16 -5.08
CA HIS A 117 7.76 -1.57 -5.48
C HIS A 117 6.52 -1.85 -6.31
N PHE A 118 6.74 -2.29 -7.55
CA PHE A 118 5.63 -2.73 -8.41
C PHE A 118 5.31 -4.18 -8.06
N LEU A 119 4.12 -4.40 -7.52
CA LEU A 119 3.70 -5.72 -7.05
C LEU A 119 3.60 -6.69 -8.22
N VAL A 120 4.19 -7.87 -8.07
CA VAL A 120 4.08 -8.96 -9.04
C VAL A 120 3.11 -10.01 -8.50
N ARG A 121 2.46 -10.74 -9.40
CA ARG A 121 1.51 -11.78 -8.99
C ARG A 121 2.26 -12.94 -8.34
N ALA A 122 1.68 -13.41 -7.24
CA ALA A 122 2.19 -14.59 -6.57
C ALA A 122 1.91 -15.85 -7.38
#